data_2f94e406236d13f9b74e727c92b75c43
#
_entry.id   2f94e406236d13f9b74e727c92b75c43
#
_cell.length_a   1.000
_cell.length_b   1.000
_cell.length_c   1.000
_cell.angle_alpha   90.00
_cell.angle_beta   90.00
_cell.angle_gamma   90.00
#
_symmetry.space_group_name_H-M   'P 1'
#
loop_
_entity.id
_entity.type
_entity.pdbx_description
1 polymer ?
#
loop_
_entity_poly.entity_id
_entity_poly.type
_entity_poly.pdbx_seq_one_letter_code
_entity_poly.pdbx_strand_id
1 'polypeptide(L)'
;MAAAWGAVDFDWRIIPLLIFGWYLLLKRWERNGVLDRWNATRVFGFVLMVRTKKGLKLLEKVAKPRRLWRIYGEISLWVCTLAMLMVGLVLILAFVGALISPPDVDPPSASELVAIPGINPMIPLWWGLIGFIVALVIHEFGHGLLARGHGMRIRSFGLLQLGPLPLGAFAEPEGEELFKAPRRERQRMFAAGPATNLFAAFVLLIMIGGIAGQFASSNQSIHVTGIVKDQGAYDAGMLPWDTIETIQGEDVVGLEGFRELLDLHQAGDSVLIGVLHEDGTRETVNATLSDKYTYYQSLGFSSEQLDSLAIEPGDPFLGVEGLNSNTAGIDRLAGPLSPNVEYTMLQRTLIAPFHVVTTMFIPFQFQGVAMHPNEEAMLEADDSWFGNLVGKEGLLFLVNLLFWVMWVNILLGFTNLMPMVPFDGGHMFKDMVHAGLSRLRALGRKLKLWNFHPLWIDQISRKASNFSSLGLLFMLLFLILMPYL
;
A
#
# COMPACT_ATOMS: atom_id res chain seq x y z
N MET A 1 3.00 -23.62 -4.88
CA MET A 1 4.27 -22.97 -5.31
C MET A 1 4.48 -21.57 -4.69
N ALA A 2 3.48 -20.85 -4.22
CA ALA A 2 3.66 -19.55 -3.54
C ALA A 2 4.48 -19.65 -2.24
N ALA A 3 4.37 -20.73 -1.48
CA ALA A 3 5.13 -20.97 -0.24
C ALA A 3 6.64 -21.20 -0.43
N ALA A 4 7.14 -21.40 -1.66
CA ALA A 4 8.57 -21.64 -1.93
C ALA A 4 9.43 -20.36 -1.98
N TRP A 5 8.84 -19.18 -1.87
CA TRP A 5 9.53 -17.88 -1.84
C TRP A 5 9.54 -17.26 -0.43
N GLY A 6 9.40 -18.15 0.56
CA GLY A 6 9.36 -17.84 1.99
C GLY A 6 10.52 -16.96 2.43
N ALA A 7 10.29 -16.25 3.52
CA ALA A 7 11.29 -15.47 4.23
C ALA A 7 12.56 -16.34 4.38
N VAL A 8 13.63 -15.89 3.75
CA VAL A 8 14.94 -16.48 3.99
C VAL A 8 15.21 -16.25 5.46
N ASP A 9 15.44 -17.33 6.22
CA ASP A 9 15.86 -17.23 7.63
C ASP A 9 17.24 -16.54 7.64
N PHE A 10 17.16 -15.20 7.56
CA PHE A 10 18.34 -14.35 7.37
C PHE A 10 18.90 -13.97 8.73
N ASP A 11 20.06 -14.52 9.08
CA ASP A 11 20.77 -14.08 10.29
C ASP A 11 21.21 -12.61 10.12
N TRP A 12 20.44 -11.69 10.71
CA TRP A 12 20.69 -10.24 10.69
C TRP A 12 22.09 -9.85 11.19
N ARG A 13 22.78 -10.75 11.94
CA ARG A 13 24.17 -10.57 12.41
C ARG A 13 25.17 -10.48 11.25
N ILE A 14 24.80 -10.95 10.07
CA ILE A 14 25.61 -10.91 8.85
C ILE A 14 25.55 -9.50 8.21
N ILE A 15 24.49 -8.69 8.46
CA ILE A 15 24.33 -7.36 7.84
C ILE A 15 25.54 -6.45 8.05
N PRO A 16 26.09 -6.28 9.26
CA PRO A 16 27.28 -5.43 9.47
C PRO A 16 28.49 -5.90 8.64
N LEU A 17 28.68 -7.22 8.50
CA LEU A 17 29.75 -7.78 7.69
C LEU A 17 29.55 -7.51 6.21
N LEU A 18 28.30 -7.63 5.69
CA LEU A 18 27.96 -7.31 4.32
C LEU A 18 28.17 -5.82 4.01
N ILE A 19 27.73 -4.93 4.92
CA ILE A 19 27.93 -3.48 4.79
C ILE A 19 29.43 -3.14 4.81
N PHE A 20 30.20 -3.77 5.70
CA PHE A 20 31.64 -3.57 5.76
C PHE A 20 32.35 -4.10 4.49
N GLY A 21 32.00 -5.28 4.03
CA GLY A 21 32.51 -5.83 2.78
C GLY A 21 32.19 -4.94 1.57
N TRP A 22 30.95 -4.44 1.51
CA TRP A 22 30.52 -3.47 0.51
C TRP A 22 31.32 -2.15 0.58
N TYR A 23 31.55 -1.62 1.78
CA TYR A 23 32.40 -0.44 2.00
C TYR A 23 33.82 -0.66 1.44
N LEU A 24 34.44 -1.80 1.76
CA LEU A 24 35.79 -2.14 1.26
C LEU A 24 35.80 -2.26 -0.26
N LEU A 25 34.78 -2.85 -0.84
CA LEU A 25 34.61 -2.98 -2.29
C LEU A 25 34.52 -1.61 -2.96
N LEU A 26 33.66 -0.72 -2.44
CA LEU A 26 33.54 0.66 -2.93
C LEU A 26 34.87 1.41 -2.86
N LYS A 27 35.59 1.29 -1.74
CA LYS A 27 36.89 1.93 -1.55
C LYS A 27 37.92 1.40 -2.55
N ARG A 28 37.89 0.09 -2.86
CA ARG A 28 38.74 -0.51 -3.90
C ARG A 28 38.38 0.00 -5.28
N TRP A 29 37.11 0.06 -5.62
CA TRP A 29 36.62 0.60 -6.90
C TRP A 29 36.98 2.06 -7.11
N GLU A 30 36.86 2.89 -6.05
CA GLU A 30 37.25 4.30 -6.05
C GLU A 30 38.76 4.44 -6.35
N ARG A 31 39.63 3.68 -5.65
CA ARG A 31 41.08 3.68 -5.88
C ARG A 31 41.50 3.24 -7.29
N ASN A 32 40.75 2.31 -7.88
CA ASN A 32 41.04 1.76 -9.19
C ASN A 32 40.39 2.57 -10.33
N GLY A 33 39.73 3.70 -10.07
CA GLY A 33 39.06 4.53 -11.07
C GLY A 33 37.84 3.87 -11.71
N VAL A 34 37.29 2.80 -11.09
CA VAL A 34 36.11 2.11 -11.61
C VAL A 34 34.87 2.99 -11.48
N LEU A 35 34.75 3.73 -10.36
CA LEU A 35 33.62 4.63 -10.12
C LEU A 35 33.56 5.75 -11.17
N ASP A 36 34.71 6.30 -11.57
CA ASP A 36 34.77 7.35 -12.60
C ASP A 36 34.28 6.84 -13.95
N ARG A 37 34.64 5.59 -14.31
CA ARG A 37 34.18 4.94 -15.57
C ARG A 37 32.65 4.73 -15.58
N TRP A 38 32.04 4.53 -14.42
CA TRP A 38 30.60 4.32 -14.28
C TRP A 38 29.83 5.63 -14.04
N ASN A 39 30.48 6.79 -14.06
CA ASN A 39 29.93 8.07 -13.60
C ASN A 39 29.28 7.93 -12.21
N ALA A 40 29.96 7.21 -11.34
CA ALA A 40 29.50 6.91 -9.98
C ALA A 40 30.36 7.62 -8.96
N THR A 41 29.79 7.90 -7.80
CA THR A 41 30.48 8.49 -6.67
C THR A 41 30.05 7.81 -5.38
N ARG A 42 30.97 7.71 -4.43
CA ARG A 42 30.69 7.21 -3.09
C ARG A 42 30.17 8.34 -2.20
N VAL A 43 29.01 8.15 -1.61
CA VAL A 43 28.33 9.12 -0.73
C VAL A 43 28.18 8.49 0.65
N PHE A 44 28.29 9.28 1.70
CA PHE A 44 28.22 8.82 3.11
C PHE A 44 29.11 7.62 3.45
N GLY A 45 30.13 7.34 2.64
CA GLY A 45 31.08 6.27 2.86
C GLY A 45 30.65 4.90 2.28
N PHE A 46 29.39 4.54 2.33
CA PHE A 46 28.86 3.22 1.98
C PHE A 46 27.74 3.23 0.95
N VAL A 47 27.28 4.38 0.50
CA VAL A 47 26.26 4.50 -0.55
C VAL A 47 26.94 4.76 -1.90
N LEU A 48 26.61 3.97 -2.91
CA LEU A 48 27.01 4.18 -4.29
C LEU A 48 25.97 5.05 -4.98
N MET A 49 26.39 6.19 -5.52
CA MET A 49 25.58 7.07 -6.34
C MET A 49 26.00 6.93 -7.79
N VAL A 50 25.14 6.36 -8.64
CA VAL A 50 25.39 6.18 -10.08
C VAL A 50 24.58 7.23 -10.83
N ARG A 51 25.22 7.98 -11.73
CA ARG A 51 24.58 8.96 -12.60
C ARG A 51 24.47 8.47 -14.03
N THR A 52 23.35 8.77 -14.68
CA THR A 52 23.12 8.42 -16.08
C THR A 52 22.45 9.53 -16.86
N LYS A 53 22.84 9.67 -18.11
CA LYS A 53 22.16 10.54 -19.08
C LYS A 53 21.16 9.76 -19.95
N LYS A 54 21.09 8.42 -19.76
CA LYS A 54 20.08 7.60 -20.42
C LYS A 54 18.69 8.03 -19.98
N GLY A 55 17.74 8.10 -20.90
CA GLY A 55 16.38 8.56 -20.59
C GLY A 55 16.16 10.07 -20.76
N LEU A 56 17.19 10.93 -20.77
CA LEU A 56 17.02 12.36 -20.97
C LEU A 56 16.34 12.71 -22.30
N LYS A 57 16.71 12.00 -23.38
CA LYS A 57 16.06 12.18 -24.71
C LYS A 57 14.57 11.81 -24.67
N LEU A 58 14.22 10.74 -23.95
CA LEU A 58 12.83 10.34 -23.75
C LEU A 58 12.09 11.40 -22.93
N LEU A 59 12.67 11.85 -21.82
CA LEU A 59 12.13 12.92 -20.99
C LEU A 59 11.85 14.17 -21.82
N GLU A 60 12.80 14.61 -22.65
CA GLU A 60 12.64 15.79 -23.51
C GLU A 60 11.51 15.61 -24.54
N LYS A 61 11.39 14.41 -25.12
CA LYS A 61 10.33 14.08 -26.07
C LYS A 61 8.95 14.13 -25.40
N VAL A 62 8.83 13.51 -24.21
CA VAL A 62 7.57 13.44 -23.45
C VAL A 62 7.21 14.81 -22.87
N ALA A 63 8.19 15.60 -22.44
CA ALA A 63 7.98 16.93 -21.86
C ALA A 63 7.63 18.04 -22.89
N LYS A 64 7.65 17.74 -24.20
CA LYS A 64 7.33 18.74 -25.26
C LYS A 64 6.00 19.47 -25.05
N PRO A 65 4.87 18.82 -24.71
CA PRO A 65 3.60 19.51 -24.49
C PRO A 65 3.58 20.23 -23.13
N ARG A 66 4.37 21.32 -23.00
CA ARG A 66 4.55 22.05 -21.73
C ARG A 66 3.24 22.50 -21.07
N ARG A 67 2.21 22.84 -21.86
CA ARG A 67 0.90 23.24 -21.32
C ARG A 67 0.23 22.10 -20.58
N LEU A 68 0.27 20.89 -21.16
CA LEU A 68 -0.27 19.67 -20.52
C LEU A 68 0.40 19.42 -19.17
N TRP A 69 1.72 19.46 -19.12
CA TRP A 69 2.48 19.23 -17.90
C TRP A 69 2.27 20.32 -16.84
N ARG A 70 2.05 21.57 -17.24
CA ARG A 70 1.70 22.64 -16.30
C ARG A 70 0.32 22.44 -15.70
N ILE A 71 -0.67 21.96 -16.48
CA ILE A 71 -2.00 21.60 -15.98
C ILE A 71 -1.89 20.40 -15.04
N TYR A 72 -1.18 19.34 -15.45
CA TYR A 72 -0.90 18.19 -14.61
C TYR A 72 -0.24 18.61 -13.29
N GLY A 73 0.78 19.46 -13.33
CA GLY A 73 1.45 19.97 -12.14
C GLY A 73 0.52 20.78 -11.21
N GLU A 74 -0.47 21.48 -11.77
CA GLU A 74 -1.47 22.19 -10.94
C GLU A 74 -2.41 21.20 -10.23
N ILE A 75 -2.90 20.19 -10.94
CA ILE A 75 -3.72 19.12 -10.38
C ILE A 75 -2.92 18.37 -9.33
N SER A 76 -1.69 17.96 -9.64
CA SER A 76 -0.76 17.29 -8.72
C SER A 76 -0.55 18.10 -7.44
N LEU A 77 -0.36 19.41 -7.56
CA LEU A 77 -0.17 20.27 -6.39
C LEU A 77 -1.37 20.23 -5.43
N TRP A 78 -2.59 20.30 -5.95
CA TRP A 78 -3.80 20.27 -5.13
C TRP A 78 -4.05 18.89 -4.51
N VAL A 79 -3.94 17.83 -5.33
CA VAL A 79 -4.11 16.44 -4.86
C VAL A 79 -3.07 16.11 -3.78
N CYS A 80 -1.79 16.39 -4.04
CA CYS A 80 -0.72 16.12 -3.08
C CYS A 80 -0.79 17.02 -1.84
N THR A 81 -1.27 18.26 -1.96
CA THR A 81 -1.49 19.09 -0.77
C THR A 81 -2.58 18.51 0.12
N LEU A 82 -3.69 18.06 -0.46
CA LEU A 82 -4.76 17.40 0.30
C LEU A 82 -4.25 16.09 0.93
N ALA A 83 -3.59 15.24 0.16
CA ALA A 83 -3.04 13.98 0.64
C ALA A 83 -1.97 14.21 1.74
N MET A 84 -1.10 15.19 1.60
CA MET A 84 -0.12 15.59 2.64
C MET A 84 -0.80 15.99 3.95
N LEU A 85 -1.86 16.78 3.88
CA LEU A 85 -2.64 17.17 5.07
C LEU A 85 -3.35 15.97 5.70
N MET A 86 -3.89 15.06 4.87
CA MET A 86 -4.51 13.82 5.36
C MET A 86 -3.49 12.91 6.04
N VAL A 87 -2.32 12.69 5.43
CA VAL A 87 -1.23 11.89 6.04
C VAL A 87 -0.81 12.50 7.38
N GLY A 88 -0.60 13.82 7.43
CA GLY A 88 -0.26 14.50 8.68
C GLY A 88 -1.36 14.35 9.74
N LEU A 89 -2.63 14.49 9.35
CA LEU A 89 -3.78 14.31 10.25
C LEU A 89 -3.88 12.87 10.77
N VAL A 90 -3.74 11.87 9.90
CA VAL A 90 -3.77 10.45 10.29
C VAL A 90 -2.68 10.13 11.30
N LEU A 91 -1.45 10.62 11.09
CA LEU A 91 -0.35 10.43 12.04
C LEU A 91 -0.63 11.09 13.40
N ILE A 92 -1.21 12.30 13.41
CA ILE A 92 -1.62 12.97 14.65
C ILE A 92 -2.73 12.17 15.37
N LEU A 93 -3.74 11.73 14.63
CA LEU A 93 -4.84 10.94 15.20
C LEU A 93 -4.36 9.58 15.73
N ALA A 94 -3.47 8.90 15.01
CA ALA A 94 -2.85 7.66 15.47
C ALA A 94 -2.05 7.87 16.76
N PHE A 95 -1.26 8.94 16.82
CA PHE A 95 -0.49 9.29 18.02
C PHE A 95 -1.41 9.60 19.23
N VAL A 96 -2.45 10.42 19.03
CA VAL A 96 -3.42 10.76 20.08
C VAL A 96 -4.20 9.52 20.50
N GLY A 97 -4.62 8.69 19.53
CA GLY A 97 -5.31 7.42 19.80
C GLY A 97 -4.46 6.48 20.67
N ALA A 98 -3.18 6.31 20.33
CA ALA A 98 -2.26 5.48 21.11
C ALA A 98 -2.02 6.02 22.55
N LEU A 99 -2.10 7.35 22.75
CA LEU A 99 -2.01 7.93 24.09
C LEU A 99 -3.27 7.68 24.95
N ILE A 100 -4.46 7.67 24.33
CA ILE A 100 -5.74 7.50 25.04
C ILE A 100 -6.04 6.03 25.30
N SER A 101 -5.82 5.20 24.30
CA SER A 101 -6.05 3.75 24.30
C SER A 101 -4.85 3.06 23.67
N PRO A 102 -3.85 2.71 24.49
CA PRO A 102 -2.69 1.97 23.98
C PRO A 102 -3.14 0.68 23.30
N PRO A 103 -2.63 0.38 22.09
CA PRO A 103 -2.98 -0.85 21.40
C PRO A 103 -2.43 -2.06 22.17
N ASP A 104 -3.30 -3.03 22.46
CA ASP A 104 -2.92 -4.33 23.04
C ASP A 104 -2.51 -5.26 21.88
N VAL A 105 -1.33 -5.01 21.33
CA VAL A 105 -0.74 -5.79 20.23
C VAL A 105 0.69 -6.19 20.57
N ASP A 106 1.09 -7.35 20.11
CA ASP A 106 2.47 -7.80 20.27
C ASP A 106 3.45 -6.82 19.59
N PRO A 107 4.59 -6.53 20.25
CA PRO A 107 5.60 -5.66 19.67
C PRO A 107 6.11 -6.19 18.33
N PRO A 108 6.16 -5.35 17.27
CA PRO A 108 6.66 -5.79 15.97
C PRO A 108 8.12 -6.25 16.07
N SER A 109 8.45 -7.32 15.35
CA SER A 109 9.82 -7.81 15.27
C SER A 109 10.74 -6.78 14.57
N ALA A 110 12.05 -6.87 14.82
CA ALA A 110 13.01 -5.95 14.19
C ALA A 110 12.99 -6.00 12.65
N SER A 111 12.62 -7.15 12.07
CA SER A 111 12.46 -7.33 10.62
C SER A 111 11.23 -6.61 10.06
N GLU A 112 10.16 -6.51 10.83
CA GLU A 112 8.93 -5.80 10.43
C GLU A 112 9.08 -4.28 10.44
N LEU A 113 10.00 -3.75 11.25
CA LEU A 113 10.27 -2.32 11.35
C LEU A 113 11.01 -1.73 10.13
N VAL A 114 11.62 -2.57 9.30
CA VAL A 114 12.40 -2.13 8.14
C VAL A 114 11.66 -2.45 6.84
N ALA A 115 11.43 -1.46 5.98
CA ALA A 115 10.78 -1.66 4.68
C ALA A 115 11.77 -2.17 3.62
N ILE A 116 12.47 -3.28 3.92
CA ILE A 116 13.45 -3.89 3.00
C ILE A 116 12.85 -5.19 2.45
N PRO A 117 12.70 -5.31 1.11
CA PRO A 117 12.20 -6.54 0.50
C PRO A 117 13.01 -7.78 0.93
N GLY A 118 12.30 -8.85 1.31
CA GLY A 118 12.90 -10.11 1.74
C GLY A 118 13.44 -10.14 3.18
N ILE A 119 13.54 -8.98 3.86
CA ILE A 119 13.82 -8.88 5.29
C ILE A 119 12.51 -8.68 6.04
N ASN A 120 11.70 -7.73 5.58
CA ASN A 120 10.36 -7.56 6.10
C ASN A 120 9.46 -8.70 5.56
N PRO A 121 8.82 -9.49 6.43
CA PRO A 121 7.98 -10.61 6.01
C PRO A 121 6.77 -10.17 5.18
N MET A 122 6.32 -8.90 5.34
CA MET A 122 5.21 -8.33 4.57
C MET A 122 5.62 -7.92 3.16
N ILE A 123 6.92 -7.92 2.80
CA ILE A 123 7.43 -7.45 1.50
C ILE A 123 8.27 -8.54 0.85
N PRO A 124 7.70 -9.36 -0.04
CA PRO A 124 8.43 -10.40 -0.74
C PRO A 124 9.64 -9.85 -1.52
N LEU A 125 10.76 -10.56 -1.48
CA LEU A 125 12.04 -10.08 -2.03
C LEU A 125 11.92 -9.61 -3.48
N TRP A 126 11.48 -10.48 -4.37
CA TRP A 126 11.49 -10.20 -5.81
C TRP A 126 10.40 -9.20 -6.22
N TRP A 127 9.20 -9.39 -5.72
CA TRP A 127 8.08 -8.49 -5.99
C TRP A 127 8.32 -7.10 -5.44
N GLY A 128 8.80 -7.02 -4.18
CA GLY A 128 9.16 -5.75 -3.56
C GLY A 128 10.28 -5.05 -4.28
N LEU A 129 11.35 -5.77 -4.68
CA LEU A 129 12.48 -5.18 -5.39
C LEU A 129 12.07 -4.61 -6.75
N ILE A 130 11.28 -5.36 -7.53
CA ILE A 130 10.75 -4.88 -8.82
C ILE A 130 9.86 -3.67 -8.59
N GLY A 131 8.94 -3.75 -7.63
CA GLY A 131 8.05 -2.65 -7.26
C GLY A 131 8.81 -1.38 -6.89
N PHE A 132 9.84 -1.48 -6.04
CA PHE A 132 10.68 -0.34 -5.65
C PHE A 132 11.42 0.29 -6.83
N ILE A 133 12.05 -0.52 -7.69
CA ILE A 133 12.76 0.00 -8.86
C ILE A 133 11.79 0.76 -9.78
N VAL A 134 10.65 0.16 -10.08
CA VAL A 134 9.65 0.77 -10.96
C VAL A 134 9.08 2.04 -10.34
N ALA A 135 8.70 1.99 -9.06
CA ALA A 135 8.13 3.14 -8.37
C ALA A 135 9.11 4.32 -8.25
N LEU A 136 10.38 4.05 -7.96
CA LEU A 136 11.43 5.08 -7.92
C LEU A 136 11.63 5.73 -9.30
N VAL A 137 11.68 4.93 -10.36
CA VAL A 137 11.83 5.44 -11.73
C VAL A 137 10.65 6.33 -12.12
N ILE A 138 9.42 5.90 -11.82
CA ILE A 138 8.19 6.67 -12.07
C ILE A 138 8.22 7.99 -11.31
N HIS A 139 8.60 7.95 -10.03
CA HIS A 139 8.70 9.11 -9.15
C HIS A 139 9.65 10.18 -9.70
N GLU A 140 10.89 9.78 -9.97
CA GLU A 140 11.91 10.70 -10.47
C GLU A 140 11.61 11.21 -11.88
N PHE A 141 10.99 10.38 -12.70
CA PHE A 141 10.54 10.80 -14.02
C PHE A 141 9.43 11.86 -13.91
N GLY A 142 8.55 11.76 -12.92
CA GLY A 142 7.55 12.77 -12.59
C GLY A 142 8.17 14.13 -12.28
N HIS A 143 9.15 14.18 -11.38
CA HIS A 143 9.93 15.40 -11.09
C HIS A 143 10.59 15.97 -12.34
N GLY A 144 11.25 15.11 -13.12
CA GLY A 144 11.91 15.49 -14.36
C GLY A 144 10.95 16.10 -15.39
N LEU A 145 9.74 15.51 -15.56
CA LEU A 145 8.71 15.99 -16.48
C LEU A 145 8.25 17.42 -16.13
N LEU A 146 7.98 17.66 -14.86
CA LEU A 146 7.53 18.97 -14.41
C LEU A 146 8.65 20.01 -14.46
N ALA A 147 9.88 19.66 -14.07
CA ALA A 147 11.02 20.53 -14.24
C ALA A 147 11.19 20.97 -15.72
N ARG A 148 11.15 20.02 -16.65
CA ARG A 148 11.21 20.33 -18.11
C ARG A 148 9.99 21.09 -18.61
N GLY A 149 8.80 20.78 -18.08
CA GLY A 149 7.55 21.50 -18.39
C GLY A 149 7.62 22.99 -18.00
N HIS A 150 8.36 23.31 -16.95
CA HIS A 150 8.67 24.69 -16.52
C HIS A 150 9.93 25.28 -17.16
N GLY A 151 10.65 24.52 -18.00
CA GLY A 151 11.83 24.98 -18.72
C GLY A 151 13.14 24.79 -17.98
N MET A 152 13.13 24.18 -16.79
CA MET A 152 14.35 23.84 -16.06
C MET A 152 15.12 22.72 -16.76
N ARG A 153 16.44 22.74 -16.68
CA ARG A 153 17.29 21.72 -17.28
C ARG A 153 17.54 20.59 -16.28
N ILE A 154 17.44 19.35 -16.75
CA ILE A 154 17.85 18.15 -16.00
C ILE A 154 19.23 17.74 -16.46
N ARG A 155 20.16 17.68 -15.51
CA ARG A 155 21.58 17.33 -15.76
C ARG A 155 21.77 15.84 -15.93
N SER A 156 21.16 15.05 -15.05
CA SER A 156 21.26 13.59 -15.04
C SER A 156 20.11 12.99 -14.22
N PHE A 157 19.86 11.70 -14.45
CA PHE A 157 19.18 10.83 -13.50
C PHE A 157 20.22 10.10 -12.67
N GLY A 158 19.87 9.69 -11.46
CA GLY A 158 20.75 8.91 -10.63
C GLY A 158 20.02 7.89 -9.77
N LEU A 159 20.79 6.89 -9.34
CA LEU A 159 20.37 5.85 -8.43
C LEU A 159 21.32 5.82 -7.23
N LEU A 160 20.76 5.74 -6.04
CA LEU A 160 21.47 5.51 -4.79
C LEU A 160 21.34 4.04 -4.42
N GLN A 161 22.47 3.36 -4.17
CA GLN A 161 22.49 1.93 -3.88
C GLN A 161 23.31 1.61 -2.64
N LEU A 162 22.83 0.64 -1.87
CA LEU A 162 23.57 -0.01 -0.80
C LEU A 162 23.69 -1.51 -1.15
N GLY A 163 24.83 -1.93 -1.64
CA GLY A 163 24.94 -3.26 -2.24
C GLY A 163 24.02 -3.38 -3.45
N PRO A 164 23.21 -4.45 -3.55
CA PRO A 164 22.21 -4.62 -4.58
C PRO A 164 20.92 -3.82 -4.33
N LEU A 165 20.72 -3.28 -3.13
CA LEU A 165 19.47 -2.63 -2.74
C LEU A 165 19.43 -1.18 -3.26
N PRO A 166 18.40 -0.78 -4.03
CA PRO A 166 18.17 0.60 -4.36
C PRO A 166 17.63 1.33 -3.13
N LEU A 167 18.36 2.35 -2.66
CA LEU A 167 17.95 3.21 -1.54
C LEU A 167 17.09 4.39 -2.02
N GLY A 168 17.25 4.79 -3.27
CA GLY A 168 16.57 5.93 -3.85
C GLY A 168 17.04 6.21 -5.26
N ALA A 169 16.29 7.05 -5.95
CA ALA A 169 16.65 7.61 -7.24
C ALA A 169 16.59 9.15 -7.13
N PHE A 170 17.08 9.85 -8.14
CA PHE A 170 16.96 11.29 -8.22
C PHE A 170 17.03 11.77 -9.68
N ALA A 171 16.24 12.79 -9.98
CA ALA A 171 16.40 13.62 -11.16
C ALA A 171 17.16 14.88 -10.74
N GLU A 172 18.37 15.10 -11.24
CA GLU A 172 19.22 16.23 -10.87
C GLU A 172 18.90 17.45 -11.76
N PRO A 173 18.04 18.41 -11.30
CA PRO A 173 17.90 19.68 -12.00
C PRO A 173 19.18 20.49 -11.80
N GLU A 174 19.46 21.44 -12.72
CA GLU A 174 20.51 22.40 -12.47
C GLU A 174 20.16 23.20 -11.20
N GLY A 175 20.97 23.05 -10.13
CA GLY A 175 20.67 23.54 -8.79
C GLY A 175 20.32 25.02 -8.72
N GLU A 176 20.96 25.87 -9.53
CA GLU A 176 20.63 27.29 -9.61
C GLU A 176 19.24 27.57 -10.19
N GLU A 177 18.80 26.76 -11.16
CA GLU A 177 17.49 26.95 -11.81
C GLU A 177 16.36 26.62 -10.83
N LEU A 178 16.52 25.58 -10.01
CA LEU A 178 15.53 25.18 -9.01
C LEU A 178 15.40 26.26 -7.90
N PHE A 179 16.51 26.78 -7.40
CA PHE A 179 16.48 27.80 -6.34
C PHE A 179 15.92 29.14 -6.82
N LYS A 180 16.13 29.50 -8.09
CA LYS A 180 15.61 30.73 -8.73
C LYS A 180 14.18 30.59 -9.20
N ALA A 181 13.63 29.37 -9.31
CA ALA A 181 12.28 29.13 -9.79
C ALA A 181 11.22 29.76 -8.87
N PRO A 182 10.12 30.30 -9.45
CA PRO A 182 8.97 30.75 -8.68
C PRO A 182 8.45 29.65 -7.77
N ARG A 183 8.05 29.98 -6.53
CA ARG A 183 7.60 28.99 -5.54
C ARG A 183 6.53 28.05 -6.04
N ARG A 184 5.54 28.55 -6.81
CA ARG A 184 4.46 27.72 -7.36
C ARG A 184 4.99 26.66 -8.35
N GLU A 185 5.99 27.00 -9.15
CA GLU A 185 6.62 26.05 -10.08
C GLU A 185 7.42 24.99 -9.32
N ARG A 186 8.14 25.40 -8.27
CA ARG A 186 8.87 24.51 -7.37
C ARG A 186 7.93 23.58 -6.61
N GLN A 187 6.81 24.07 -6.08
CA GLN A 187 5.78 23.25 -5.43
C GLN A 187 5.16 22.21 -6.39
N ARG A 188 4.85 22.60 -7.62
CA ARG A 188 4.37 21.66 -8.65
C ARG A 188 5.40 20.59 -8.96
N MET A 189 6.68 20.95 -8.96
CA MET A 189 7.75 19.99 -9.18
C MET A 189 7.84 18.99 -8.01
N PHE A 190 7.83 19.44 -6.75
CA PHE A 190 7.84 18.54 -5.59
C PHE A 190 6.57 17.67 -5.53
N ALA A 191 5.42 18.20 -5.90
CA ALA A 191 4.19 17.40 -5.97
C ALA A 191 4.21 16.36 -7.10
N ALA A 192 5.03 16.53 -8.13
CA ALA A 192 4.97 15.70 -9.33
C ALA A 192 5.42 14.26 -9.11
N GLY A 193 6.45 14.03 -8.30
CA GLY A 193 6.91 12.68 -7.96
C GLY A 193 5.81 11.85 -7.31
N PRO A 194 5.33 12.26 -6.11
CA PRO A 194 4.25 11.57 -5.42
C PRO A 194 2.97 11.43 -6.25
N ALA A 195 2.57 12.50 -6.96
CA ALA A 195 1.38 12.46 -7.82
C ALA A 195 1.51 11.42 -8.94
N THR A 196 2.70 11.31 -9.54
CA THR A 196 2.92 10.34 -10.62
C THR A 196 2.85 8.90 -10.09
N ASN A 197 3.32 8.66 -8.87
CA ASN A 197 3.19 7.37 -8.20
C ASN A 197 1.71 7.02 -7.93
N LEU A 198 0.94 7.96 -7.36
CA LEU A 198 -0.49 7.74 -7.11
C LEU A 198 -1.29 7.55 -8.40
N PHE A 199 -0.95 8.30 -9.47
CA PHE A 199 -1.54 8.11 -10.79
C PHE A 199 -1.18 6.74 -11.39
N ALA A 200 0.09 6.33 -11.27
CA ALA A 200 0.52 5.00 -11.73
C ALA A 200 -0.21 3.89 -10.96
N ALA A 201 -0.37 4.03 -9.64
CA ALA A 201 -1.14 3.07 -8.84
C ALA A 201 -2.60 2.95 -9.33
N PHE A 202 -3.23 4.05 -9.67
CA PHE A 202 -4.59 4.04 -10.23
C PHE A 202 -4.66 3.35 -11.61
N VAL A 203 -3.68 3.58 -12.48
CA VAL A 203 -3.59 2.89 -13.78
C VAL A 203 -3.38 1.39 -13.59
N LEU A 204 -2.53 1.00 -12.64
CA LEU A 204 -2.28 -0.41 -12.31
C LEU A 204 -3.53 -1.09 -11.74
N LEU A 205 -4.33 -0.39 -10.92
CA LEU A 205 -5.63 -0.89 -10.47
C LEU A 205 -6.59 -1.16 -11.64
N ILE A 206 -6.65 -0.25 -12.63
CA ILE A 206 -7.45 -0.46 -13.84
C ILE A 206 -6.98 -1.72 -14.59
N MET A 207 -5.66 -1.94 -14.67
CA MET A 207 -5.11 -3.15 -15.30
C MET A 207 -5.48 -4.41 -14.51
N ILE A 208 -5.40 -4.39 -13.18
CA ILE A 208 -5.85 -5.50 -12.32
C ILE A 208 -7.32 -5.78 -12.54
N GLY A 209 -8.18 -4.76 -12.59
CA GLY A 209 -9.62 -4.93 -12.89
C GLY A 209 -9.88 -5.57 -14.26
N GLY A 210 -9.07 -5.21 -15.27
CA GLY A 210 -9.15 -5.84 -16.60
C GLY A 210 -8.73 -7.31 -16.59
N ILE A 211 -7.69 -7.67 -15.79
CA ILE A 211 -7.24 -9.05 -15.66
C ILE A 211 -8.20 -9.86 -14.76
N ALA A 212 -8.86 -9.26 -13.78
CA ALA A 212 -9.83 -9.93 -12.94
C ALA A 212 -10.96 -10.60 -13.76
N GLY A 213 -11.36 -9.97 -14.86
CA GLY A 213 -12.34 -10.54 -15.79
C GLY A 213 -11.84 -11.72 -16.66
N GLN A 214 -10.58 -12.14 -16.48
CA GLN A 214 -10.01 -13.31 -17.16
C GLN A 214 -9.96 -14.54 -16.25
N PHE A 215 -10.49 -14.41 -15.03
CA PHE A 215 -10.62 -15.52 -14.11
C PHE A 215 -12.06 -16.00 -14.02
N ALA A 216 -12.22 -17.31 -13.97
CA ALA A 216 -13.45 -18.01 -13.62
C ALA A 216 -13.24 -18.76 -12.31
N SER A 217 -14.32 -19.20 -11.72
CA SER A 217 -14.31 -20.06 -10.54
C SER A 217 -14.04 -21.51 -10.93
N SER A 218 -13.08 -22.16 -10.24
CA SER A 218 -12.79 -23.58 -10.46
C SER A 218 -13.80 -24.51 -9.79
N ASN A 219 -14.38 -24.07 -8.68
CA ASN A 219 -15.40 -24.81 -7.93
C ASN A 219 -16.34 -23.82 -7.24
N GLN A 220 -17.36 -24.32 -6.58
CA GLN A 220 -18.33 -23.51 -5.85
C GLN A 220 -18.18 -23.61 -4.33
N SER A 221 -17.05 -24.10 -3.83
CA SER A 221 -16.75 -24.21 -2.40
C SER A 221 -16.62 -22.84 -1.74
N ILE A 222 -16.74 -22.81 -0.43
CA ILE A 222 -16.57 -21.59 0.39
C ILE A 222 -15.45 -21.84 1.38
N HIS A 223 -14.59 -20.85 1.56
CA HIS A 223 -13.64 -20.86 2.67
C HIS A 223 -13.92 -19.73 3.66
N VAL A 224 -13.52 -19.96 4.89
CA VAL A 224 -13.69 -19.06 6.02
C VAL A 224 -12.37 -18.37 6.31
N THR A 225 -12.36 -17.06 6.51
CA THR A 225 -11.13 -16.32 6.83
C THR A 225 -10.90 -16.17 8.32
N GLY A 226 -11.94 -16.35 9.12
CA GLY A 226 -11.87 -16.27 10.57
C GLY A 226 -12.81 -17.23 11.27
N ILE A 227 -12.42 -17.64 12.46
CA ILE A 227 -13.23 -18.48 13.36
C ILE A 227 -13.50 -17.67 14.63
N VAL A 228 -14.77 -17.57 15.00
CA VAL A 228 -15.20 -16.84 16.19
C VAL A 228 -14.97 -17.72 17.41
N LYS A 229 -14.20 -17.22 18.36
CA LYS A 229 -13.89 -17.91 19.60
C LYS A 229 -15.14 -18.26 20.40
N ASP A 230 -15.14 -19.41 21.03
CA ASP A 230 -16.24 -19.92 21.88
C ASP A 230 -17.58 -20.08 21.11
N GLN A 231 -17.51 -20.38 19.81
CA GLN A 231 -18.65 -20.69 18.95
C GLN A 231 -18.48 -22.06 18.28
N GLY A 232 -19.53 -22.58 17.64
CA GLY A 232 -19.59 -23.94 17.13
C GLY A 232 -18.42 -24.37 16.25
N ALA A 233 -17.96 -23.55 15.34
CA ALA A 233 -16.80 -23.84 14.49
C ALA A 233 -15.50 -23.95 15.31
N TYR A 234 -15.31 -23.04 16.27
CA TYR A 234 -14.15 -23.04 17.16
C TYR A 234 -14.09 -24.30 18.01
N ASP A 235 -15.21 -24.66 18.64
CA ASP A 235 -15.32 -25.83 19.52
C ASP A 235 -15.19 -27.15 18.72
N ALA A 236 -15.57 -27.14 17.45
CA ALA A 236 -15.41 -28.25 16.54
C ALA A 236 -13.98 -28.41 15.99
N GLY A 237 -13.06 -27.46 16.27
CA GLY A 237 -11.68 -27.50 15.84
C GLY A 237 -11.43 -26.99 14.41
N MET A 238 -12.37 -26.27 13.81
CA MET A 238 -12.15 -25.61 12.51
C MET A 238 -11.07 -24.54 12.63
N LEU A 239 -10.33 -24.34 11.56
CA LEU A 239 -9.23 -23.38 11.47
C LEU A 239 -9.56 -22.25 10.48
N PRO A 240 -8.97 -21.06 10.66
CA PRO A 240 -9.02 -20.03 9.62
C PRO A 240 -8.48 -20.59 8.29
N TRP A 241 -9.11 -20.23 7.19
CA TRP A 241 -8.83 -20.70 5.82
C TRP A 241 -9.28 -22.13 5.51
N ASP A 242 -9.99 -22.80 6.40
CA ASP A 242 -10.66 -24.03 6.06
C ASP A 242 -11.70 -23.79 4.96
N THR A 243 -11.81 -24.74 4.05
CA THR A 243 -12.85 -24.77 3.00
C THR A 243 -13.98 -25.68 3.47
N ILE A 244 -15.21 -25.15 3.50
CA ILE A 244 -16.40 -25.91 3.80
C ILE A 244 -16.86 -26.59 2.50
N GLU A 245 -16.77 -27.92 2.48
CA GLU A 245 -17.19 -28.74 1.32
C GLU A 245 -18.62 -29.26 1.47
N THR A 246 -19.01 -29.74 2.67
CA THR A 246 -20.35 -30.31 2.90
C THR A 246 -20.95 -29.89 4.25
N ILE A 247 -22.29 -29.86 4.33
CA ILE A 247 -23.06 -29.76 5.59
C ILE A 247 -24.02 -30.95 5.61
N GLN A 248 -23.96 -31.78 6.65
CA GLN A 248 -24.74 -33.01 6.80
C GLN A 248 -24.59 -33.96 5.59
N GLY A 249 -23.43 -33.93 4.90
CA GLY A 249 -23.13 -34.72 3.73
C GLY A 249 -23.70 -34.19 2.40
N GLU A 250 -24.39 -33.06 2.40
CA GLU A 250 -24.79 -32.33 1.21
C GLU A 250 -23.74 -31.30 0.80
N ASP A 251 -23.42 -31.23 -0.49
CA ASP A 251 -22.40 -30.34 -1.04
C ASP A 251 -22.78 -28.86 -0.88
N VAL A 252 -21.85 -28.07 -0.37
CA VAL A 252 -22.03 -26.61 -0.24
C VAL A 252 -21.72 -25.93 -1.56
N VAL A 253 -22.73 -25.29 -2.14
CA VAL A 253 -22.65 -24.65 -3.45
C VAL A 253 -22.74 -23.13 -3.27
N GLY A 254 -21.60 -22.48 -3.14
CA GLY A 254 -21.53 -21.02 -2.95
C GLY A 254 -22.09 -20.54 -1.61
N LEU A 255 -22.08 -19.23 -1.41
CA LEU A 255 -22.55 -18.62 -0.17
C LEU A 255 -24.05 -18.81 0.05
N GLU A 256 -24.81 -18.87 -1.03
CA GLU A 256 -26.27 -19.06 -0.97
C GLU A 256 -26.60 -20.48 -0.51
N GLY A 257 -25.97 -21.51 -1.13
CA GLY A 257 -26.16 -22.91 -0.71
C GLY A 257 -25.68 -23.16 0.72
N PHE A 258 -24.59 -22.51 1.16
CA PHE A 258 -24.19 -22.58 2.56
C PHE A 258 -25.26 -22.05 3.51
N ARG A 259 -25.87 -20.92 3.19
CA ARG A 259 -26.95 -20.33 4.02
C ARG A 259 -28.17 -21.23 4.00
N GLU A 260 -28.62 -21.67 2.83
CA GLU A 260 -29.78 -22.54 2.70
C GLU A 260 -29.63 -23.82 3.53
N LEU A 261 -28.45 -24.48 3.47
CA LEU A 261 -28.20 -25.68 4.25
C LEU A 261 -28.13 -25.40 5.75
N LEU A 262 -27.56 -24.25 6.17
CA LEU A 262 -27.47 -23.89 7.57
C LEU A 262 -28.86 -23.54 8.13
N ASP A 263 -29.69 -22.82 7.38
CA ASP A 263 -31.03 -22.37 7.77
C ASP A 263 -32.05 -23.55 7.91
N LEU A 264 -31.69 -24.78 7.49
CA LEU A 264 -32.48 -25.97 7.79
C LEU A 264 -32.35 -26.42 9.25
N HIS A 265 -31.42 -25.83 10.02
CA HIS A 265 -31.14 -26.15 11.42
C HIS A 265 -31.49 -24.99 12.34
N GLN A 266 -31.42 -25.23 13.64
CA GLN A 266 -31.63 -24.22 14.69
C GLN A 266 -30.42 -24.12 15.61
N ALA A 267 -30.35 -23.02 16.37
CA ALA A 267 -29.37 -22.90 17.44
C ALA A 267 -29.48 -24.07 18.42
N GLY A 268 -28.34 -24.67 18.77
CA GLY A 268 -28.26 -25.88 19.61
C GLY A 268 -28.17 -27.19 18.83
N ASP A 269 -28.48 -27.20 17.54
CA ASP A 269 -28.34 -28.42 16.72
C ASP A 269 -26.86 -28.74 16.49
N SER A 270 -26.54 -30.05 16.47
CA SER A 270 -25.22 -30.54 16.09
C SER A 270 -25.23 -30.95 14.62
N VAL A 271 -24.33 -30.34 13.84
CA VAL A 271 -24.23 -30.56 12.39
C VAL A 271 -22.84 -31.10 12.03
N LEU A 272 -22.81 -32.03 11.10
CA LEU A 272 -21.56 -32.55 10.53
C LEU A 272 -21.11 -31.65 9.38
N ILE A 273 -19.94 -31.07 9.53
CA ILE A 273 -19.33 -30.18 8.52
C ILE A 273 -18.13 -30.90 7.91
N GLY A 274 -18.14 -31.11 6.61
CA GLY A 274 -16.99 -31.57 5.85
C GLY A 274 -16.07 -30.40 5.53
N VAL A 275 -14.86 -30.43 6.04
CA VAL A 275 -13.85 -29.38 5.87
C VAL A 275 -12.64 -29.90 5.13
N LEU A 276 -12.05 -29.05 4.30
CA LEU A 276 -10.74 -29.23 3.69
C LEU A 276 -9.80 -28.20 4.30
N HIS A 277 -8.78 -28.66 5.03
CA HIS A 277 -7.76 -27.83 5.64
C HIS A 277 -6.74 -27.32 4.61
N GLU A 278 -5.97 -26.30 4.98
CA GLU A 278 -4.93 -25.69 4.12
C GLU A 278 -3.84 -26.71 3.70
N ASP A 279 -3.56 -27.70 4.51
CA ASP A 279 -2.58 -28.77 4.22
C ASP A 279 -3.12 -29.83 3.23
N GLY A 280 -4.37 -29.70 2.79
CA GLY A 280 -5.05 -30.63 1.89
C GLY A 280 -5.69 -31.81 2.59
N THR A 281 -5.69 -31.88 3.92
CA THR A 281 -6.40 -32.94 4.67
C THR A 281 -7.89 -32.65 4.71
N ARG A 282 -8.71 -33.71 4.57
CA ARG A 282 -10.17 -33.63 4.70
C ARG A 282 -10.60 -34.26 6.01
N GLU A 283 -11.41 -33.52 6.73
CA GLU A 283 -11.97 -33.96 7.99
C GLU A 283 -13.47 -33.67 8.04
N THR A 284 -14.23 -34.48 8.78
CA THR A 284 -15.62 -34.18 9.10
C THR A 284 -15.70 -33.84 10.58
N VAL A 285 -15.97 -32.58 10.88
CA VAL A 285 -16.09 -32.08 12.25
C VAL A 285 -17.55 -31.98 12.66
N ASN A 286 -17.82 -32.17 13.95
CA ASN A 286 -19.17 -32.03 14.50
C ASN A 286 -19.28 -30.71 15.23
N ALA A 287 -19.98 -29.74 14.63
CA ALA A 287 -20.16 -28.41 15.17
C ALA A 287 -21.56 -28.25 15.81
N THR A 288 -21.63 -27.71 17.01
CA THR A 288 -22.91 -27.32 17.62
C THR A 288 -23.21 -25.87 17.29
N LEU A 289 -24.32 -25.61 16.61
CA LEU A 289 -24.67 -24.27 16.16
C LEU A 289 -25.03 -23.37 17.33
N SER A 290 -24.44 -22.19 17.38
CA SER A 290 -24.74 -21.15 18.36
C SER A 290 -25.97 -20.34 17.96
N ASP A 291 -26.49 -19.53 18.87
CA ASP A 291 -27.58 -18.59 18.58
C ASP A 291 -27.00 -17.28 18.05
N LYS A 292 -27.29 -17.00 16.77
CA LYS A 292 -26.85 -15.80 16.07
C LYS A 292 -27.33 -14.52 16.75
N TYR A 293 -28.56 -14.50 17.21
CA TYR A 293 -29.14 -13.35 17.89
C TYR A 293 -28.38 -13.03 19.17
N THR A 294 -28.15 -14.03 20.02
CA THR A 294 -27.41 -13.88 21.28
C THR A 294 -25.97 -13.43 21.02
N TYR A 295 -25.32 -13.96 19.98
CA TYR A 295 -23.97 -13.56 19.62
C TYR A 295 -23.90 -12.07 19.26
N TYR A 296 -24.78 -11.56 18.38
CA TYR A 296 -24.77 -10.15 17.99
C TYR A 296 -25.18 -9.21 19.13
N GLN A 297 -26.08 -9.65 20.04
CA GLN A 297 -26.36 -8.90 21.26
C GLN A 297 -25.11 -8.76 22.14
N SER A 298 -24.28 -9.79 22.25
CA SER A 298 -23.03 -9.74 23.01
C SER A 298 -22.03 -8.73 22.44
N LEU A 299 -22.12 -8.43 21.14
CA LEU A 299 -21.35 -7.39 20.45
C LEU A 299 -21.93 -5.97 20.61
N GLY A 300 -23.07 -5.83 21.31
CA GLY A 300 -23.72 -4.54 21.61
C GLY A 300 -24.79 -4.11 20.62
N PHE A 301 -25.25 -4.98 19.73
CA PHE A 301 -26.39 -4.69 18.84
C PHE A 301 -27.67 -4.67 19.64
N SER A 302 -28.51 -3.64 19.42
CA SER A 302 -29.84 -3.58 20.01
C SER A 302 -30.84 -4.50 19.30
N SER A 303 -31.92 -4.90 20.02
CA SER A 303 -32.99 -5.73 19.40
C SER A 303 -33.57 -5.08 18.14
N GLU A 304 -33.76 -3.76 18.13
CA GLU A 304 -34.26 -3.04 16.95
C GLU A 304 -33.30 -3.12 15.74
N GLN A 305 -31.99 -3.13 16.01
CA GLN A 305 -30.99 -3.31 14.94
C GLN A 305 -31.00 -4.73 14.41
N LEU A 306 -31.14 -5.74 15.28
CA LEU A 306 -31.22 -7.15 14.89
C LEU A 306 -32.49 -7.44 14.10
N ASP A 307 -33.62 -6.89 14.50
CA ASP A 307 -34.90 -6.98 13.77
C ASP A 307 -34.78 -6.37 12.37
N SER A 308 -34.08 -5.24 12.25
CA SER A 308 -33.82 -4.59 10.95
C SER A 308 -32.92 -5.43 10.02
N LEU A 309 -32.11 -6.32 10.59
CA LEU A 309 -31.24 -7.27 9.88
C LEU A 309 -31.91 -8.64 9.66
N ALA A 310 -33.16 -8.80 10.05
CA ALA A 310 -33.91 -10.04 10.04
C ALA A 310 -33.17 -11.19 10.77
N ILE A 311 -32.60 -10.90 11.93
CA ILE A 311 -31.95 -11.87 12.82
C ILE A 311 -32.88 -12.15 13.98
N GLU A 312 -33.37 -13.38 14.08
CA GLU A 312 -34.33 -13.80 15.11
C GLU A 312 -33.66 -14.68 16.20
N PRO A 313 -34.19 -14.71 17.43
CA PRO A 313 -33.73 -15.65 18.44
C PRO A 313 -33.85 -17.10 17.97
N GLY A 314 -32.78 -17.87 18.06
CA GLY A 314 -32.72 -19.24 17.62
C GLY A 314 -32.18 -19.44 16.22
N ASP A 315 -31.86 -18.36 15.51
CA ASP A 315 -31.18 -18.45 14.20
C ASP A 315 -29.83 -19.16 14.35
N PRO A 316 -29.50 -20.10 13.44
CA PRO A 316 -28.28 -20.88 13.52
C PRO A 316 -27.04 -20.03 13.20
N PHE A 317 -25.99 -20.22 13.97
CA PHE A 317 -24.71 -19.55 13.77
C PHE A 317 -23.57 -20.56 13.94
N LEU A 318 -22.83 -20.82 12.87
CA LEU A 318 -21.67 -21.70 12.91
C LEU A 318 -20.47 -21.07 13.63
N GLY A 319 -20.39 -19.76 13.68
CA GLY A 319 -19.26 -19.03 14.29
C GLY A 319 -18.09 -18.85 13.31
N VAL A 320 -18.37 -18.65 12.05
CA VAL A 320 -17.36 -18.37 11.01
C VAL A 320 -17.49 -16.94 10.50
N GLU A 321 -16.38 -16.35 10.14
CA GLU A 321 -16.28 -14.99 9.60
C GLU A 321 -15.61 -14.99 8.23
N GLY A 322 -15.96 -13.98 7.42
CA GLY A 322 -15.32 -13.76 6.14
C GLY A 322 -15.53 -14.91 5.17
N LEU A 323 -16.78 -15.40 5.06
CA LEU A 323 -17.16 -16.39 4.06
C LEU A 323 -16.88 -15.85 2.66
N ASN A 324 -15.91 -16.41 1.98
CA ASN A 324 -15.46 -16.01 0.66
C ASN A 324 -15.87 -17.02 -0.39
N SER A 325 -16.49 -16.52 -1.45
CA SER A 325 -16.77 -17.30 -2.66
C SER A 325 -15.58 -17.24 -3.63
N ASN A 326 -15.61 -18.08 -4.57
CA ASN A 326 -14.67 -18.46 -5.62
C ASN A 326 -13.76 -17.40 -6.24
N THR A 327 -14.24 -16.15 -6.44
CA THR A 327 -13.47 -15.06 -7.04
C THR A 327 -13.13 -13.96 -6.04
N ALA A 328 -13.48 -14.14 -4.75
CA ALA A 328 -13.34 -13.10 -3.73
C ALA A 328 -11.91 -12.54 -3.61
N GLY A 329 -10.88 -13.37 -3.76
CA GLY A 329 -9.49 -12.94 -3.71
C GLY A 329 -9.15 -11.93 -4.80
N ILE A 330 -9.46 -12.27 -6.05
CA ILE A 330 -9.19 -11.36 -7.17
C ILE A 330 -10.14 -10.16 -7.18
N ASP A 331 -11.39 -10.33 -6.73
CA ASP A 331 -12.34 -9.23 -6.60
C ASP A 331 -11.92 -8.24 -5.54
N ARG A 332 -11.33 -8.70 -4.44
CA ARG A 332 -10.74 -7.84 -3.41
C ARG A 332 -9.57 -7.01 -3.97
N LEU A 333 -8.73 -7.58 -4.84
CA LEU A 333 -7.62 -6.83 -5.46
C LEU A 333 -8.13 -5.81 -6.47
N ALA A 334 -9.08 -6.17 -7.30
CA ALA A 334 -9.67 -5.30 -8.33
C ALA A 334 -10.66 -4.28 -7.73
N GLY A 335 -11.28 -4.61 -6.60
CA GLY A 335 -12.26 -3.78 -5.90
C GLY A 335 -13.43 -3.37 -6.80
N PRO A 336 -13.78 -2.07 -6.84
CA PRO A 336 -14.91 -1.60 -7.63
C PRO A 336 -14.72 -1.78 -9.15
N LEU A 337 -13.51 -2.12 -9.59
CA LEU A 337 -13.21 -2.37 -11.02
C LEU A 337 -13.33 -3.85 -11.40
N SER A 338 -13.57 -4.74 -10.44
CA SER A 338 -13.89 -6.12 -10.76
C SER A 338 -15.19 -6.20 -11.60
N PRO A 339 -15.21 -7.03 -12.65
CA PRO A 339 -16.43 -7.29 -13.41
C PRO A 339 -17.47 -8.10 -12.61
N ASN A 340 -17.01 -8.86 -11.60
CA ASN A 340 -17.87 -9.74 -10.78
C ASN A 340 -18.64 -8.97 -9.69
N VAL A 341 -18.33 -7.69 -9.49
CA VAL A 341 -18.99 -6.85 -8.49
C VAL A 341 -19.95 -5.88 -9.17
N GLU A 342 -21.22 -5.88 -8.74
CA GLU A 342 -22.27 -5.03 -9.28
C GLU A 342 -22.15 -3.59 -8.77
N TYR A 343 -21.38 -2.77 -9.49
CA TYR A 343 -21.31 -1.32 -9.29
C TYR A 343 -21.70 -0.56 -10.57
N THR A 344 -22.44 0.52 -10.40
CA THR A 344 -22.68 1.48 -11.49
C THR A 344 -21.37 2.18 -11.87
N MET A 345 -21.26 2.71 -13.09
CA MET A 345 -20.07 3.45 -13.54
C MET A 345 -19.72 4.63 -12.61
N LEU A 346 -20.73 5.30 -12.05
CA LEU A 346 -20.53 6.39 -11.10
C LEU A 346 -19.88 5.87 -9.80
N GLN A 347 -20.42 4.78 -9.25
CA GLN A 347 -19.86 4.14 -8.05
C GLN A 347 -18.41 3.68 -8.29
N ARG A 348 -18.13 3.01 -9.41
CA ARG A 348 -16.78 2.61 -9.80
C ARG A 348 -15.83 3.80 -9.81
N THR A 349 -16.21 4.91 -10.42
CA THR A 349 -15.39 6.12 -10.52
C THR A 349 -15.14 6.78 -9.17
N LEU A 350 -16.15 6.81 -8.29
CA LEU A 350 -16.03 7.45 -6.98
C LEU A 350 -15.29 6.58 -5.97
N ILE A 351 -15.46 5.26 -6.00
CA ILE A 351 -14.90 4.33 -5.02
C ILE A 351 -13.45 3.95 -5.37
N ALA A 352 -13.10 3.83 -6.67
CA ALA A 352 -11.78 3.35 -7.08
C ALA A 352 -10.58 4.14 -6.47
N PRO A 353 -10.60 5.47 -6.36
CA PRO A 353 -9.52 6.20 -5.71
C PRO A 353 -9.34 5.85 -4.22
N PHE A 354 -10.44 5.55 -3.51
CA PHE A 354 -10.39 5.12 -2.11
C PHE A 354 -9.90 3.68 -2.01
N HIS A 355 -10.34 2.83 -2.94
CA HIS A 355 -9.89 1.45 -2.99
C HIS A 355 -8.38 1.33 -3.19
N VAL A 356 -7.76 2.18 -4.02
CA VAL A 356 -6.29 2.27 -4.13
C VAL A 356 -5.64 2.44 -2.75
N VAL A 357 -6.22 3.25 -1.87
CA VAL A 357 -5.67 3.45 -0.52
C VAL A 357 -5.89 2.23 0.36
N THR A 358 -7.07 1.60 0.30
CA THR A 358 -7.37 0.42 1.13
C THR A 358 -6.52 -0.79 0.77
N THR A 359 -6.12 -0.95 -0.51
CA THR A 359 -5.21 -2.02 -0.93
C THR A 359 -3.85 -1.97 -0.24
N MET A 360 -3.46 -0.83 0.35
CA MET A 360 -2.23 -0.70 1.13
C MET A 360 -2.20 -1.64 2.34
N PHE A 361 -3.36 -2.01 2.88
CA PHE A 361 -3.48 -2.85 4.07
C PHE A 361 -3.47 -4.36 3.76
N ILE A 362 -3.63 -4.76 2.50
CA ILE A 362 -3.71 -6.18 2.09
C ILE A 362 -2.48 -7.00 2.53
N PRO A 363 -1.22 -6.59 2.31
CA PRO A 363 -0.07 -7.37 2.76
C PRO A 363 0.01 -7.56 4.27
N PHE A 364 -0.52 -6.61 5.04
CA PHE A 364 -0.58 -6.75 6.50
C PHE A 364 -1.66 -7.74 6.93
N GLN A 365 -2.77 -7.80 6.22
CA GLN A 365 -3.88 -8.73 6.45
C GLN A 365 -3.51 -10.17 6.07
N PHE A 366 -2.75 -10.34 4.98
CA PHE A 366 -2.42 -11.63 4.37
C PHE A 366 -0.93 -11.98 4.48
N GLN A 367 -0.23 -11.47 5.49
CA GLN A 367 1.15 -11.82 5.83
C GLN A 367 2.12 -11.78 4.63
N GLY A 368 2.04 -10.72 3.82
CA GLY A 368 2.96 -10.50 2.71
C GLY A 368 2.56 -11.19 1.39
N VAL A 369 1.32 -11.65 1.26
CA VAL A 369 0.78 -12.10 -0.03
C VAL A 369 -0.32 -11.16 -0.52
N ALA A 370 -0.52 -11.09 -1.83
CA ALA A 370 -1.60 -10.32 -2.42
C ALA A 370 -2.95 -11.03 -2.28
N MET A 371 -2.93 -12.35 -2.39
CA MET A 371 -4.07 -13.24 -2.31
C MET A 371 -3.65 -14.52 -1.58
N HIS A 372 -4.53 -15.08 -0.77
CA HIS A 372 -4.25 -16.30 -0.04
C HIS A 372 -4.13 -17.49 -1.01
N PRO A 373 -3.25 -18.49 -0.76
CA PRO A 373 -3.10 -19.66 -1.63
C PRO A 373 -4.40 -20.41 -1.90
N ASN A 374 -5.30 -20.52 -0.92
CA ASN A 374 -6.60 -21.16 -1.08
C ASN A 374 -7.51 -20.36 -2.04
N GLU A 375 -7.47 -19.03 -2.02
CA GLU A 375 -8.18 -18.20 -3.00
C GLU A 375 -7.59 -18.36 -4.40
N GLU A 376 -6.26 -18.45 -4.51
CA GLU A 376 -5.61 -18.75 -5.80
C GLU A 376 -5.99 -20.14 -6.33
N ALA A 377 -6.13 -21.13 -5.45
CA ALA A 377 -6.52 -22.49 -5.83
C ALA A 377 -7.94 -22.55 -6.43
N MET A 378 -8.85 -21.69 -5.96
CA MET A 378 -10.25 -21.61 -6.43
C MET A 378 -10.42 -20.93 -7.79
N LEU A 379 -9.39 -20.31 -8.34
CA LEU A 379 -9.45 -19.63 -9.62
C LEU A 379 -9.03 -20.55 -10.76
N GLU A 380 -9.64 -20.36 -11.91
CA GLU A 380 -9.22 -20.91 -13.20
C GLU A 380 -9.14 -19.78 -14.23
N ALA A 381 -8.40 -20.02 -15.32
CA ALA A 381 -8.43 -19.08 -16.44
C ALA A 381 -9.80 -19.18 -17.15
N ASP A 382 -10.41 -18.03 -17.44
CA ASP A 382 -11.63 -17.96 -18.23
C ASP A 382 -11.37 -18.45 -19.67
N ASP A 383 -12.42 -18.96 -20.33
CA ASP A 383 -12.37 -19.44 -21.71
C ASP A 383 -12.17 -18.35 -22.78
N SER A 384 -11.82 -17.13 -22.35
CA SER A 384 -11.47 -16.04 -23.23
C SER A 384 -10.17 -16.31 -24.01
N TRP A 385 -10.00 -15.63 -25.15
CA TRP A 385 -8.75 -15.70 -25.92
C TRP A 385 -7.52 -15.43 -25.08
N PHE A 386 -7.56 -14.41 -24.22
CA PHE A 386 -6.42 -14.02 -23.39
C PHE A 386 -6.21 -15.00 -22.23
N GLY A 387 -7.29 -15.46 -21.58
CA GLY A 387 -7.25 -16.47 -20.55
C GLY A 387 -6.60 -17.77 -21.04
N ASN A 388 -7.04 -18.26 -22.21
CA ASN A 388 -6.48 -19.46 -22.82
C ASN A 388 -5.01 -19.29 -23.27
N LEU A 389 -4.60 -18.09 -23.74
CA LEU A 389 -3.23 -17.82 -24.15
C LEU A 389 -2.25 -17.79 -22.98
N VAL A 390 -2.64 -17.15 -21.88
CA VAL A 390 -1.77 -16.88 -20.73
C VAL A 390 -1.85 -17.99 -19.68
N GLY A 391 -3.02 -18.60 -19.53
CA GLY A 391 -3.33 -19.62 -18.54
C GLY A 391 -3.37 -19.08 -17.10
N LYS A 392 -3.88 -19.89 -16.17
CA LYS A 392 -4.04 -19.53 -14.75
C LYS A 392 -2.75 -18.98 -14.13
N GLU A 393 -1.65 -19.73 -14.24
CA GLU A 393 -0.37 -19.36 -13.63
C GLU A 393 0.18 -18.05 -14.18
N GLY A 394 0.02 -17.81 -15.48
CA GLY A 394 0.45 -16.55 -16.09
C GLY A 394 -0.42 -15.37 -15.67
N LEU A 395 -1.72 -15.55 -15.52
CA LEU A 395 -2.65 -14.54 -15.02
C LEU A 395 -2.33 -14.19 -13.55
N LEU A 396 -2.11 -15.19 -12.68
CA LEU A 396 -1.70 -15.00 -11.29
C LEU A 396 -0.35 -14.27 -11.19
N PHE A 397 0.63 -14.63 -12.03
CA PHE A 397 1.91 -13.90 -12.11
C PHE A 397 1.70 -12.43 -12.46
N LEU A 398 0.85 -12.12 -13.46
CA LEU A 398 0.56 -10.74 -13.87
C LEU A 398 -0.15 -9.96 -12.76
N VAL A 399 -1.13 -10.55 -12.09
CA VAL A 399 -1.84 -9.92 -10.97
C VAL A 399 -0.86 -9.60 -9.83
N ASN A 400 -0.03 -10.57 -9.42
CA ASN A 400 0.97 -10.36 -8.39
C ASN A 400 1.97 -9.26 -8.77
N LEU A 401 2.47 -9.26 -10.01
CA LEU A 401 3.36 -8.20 -10.50
C LEU A 401 2.71 -6.82 -10.43
N LEU A 402 1.50 -6.69 -10.96
CA LEU A 402 0.78 -5.41 -10.98
C LEU A 402 0.42 -4.94 -9.57
N PHE A 403 -0.02 -5.87 -8.71
CA PHE A 403 -0.36 -5.56 -7.33
C PHE A 403 0.87 -5.01 -6.57
N TRP A 404 2.01 -5.70 -6.61
CA TRP A 404 3.19 -5.26 -5.88
C TRP A 404 3.79 -3.97 -6.44
N VAL A 405 3.78 -3.78 -7.75
CA VAL A 405 4.17 -2.48 -8.35
C VAL A 405 3.20 -1.39 -7.92
N MET A 406 1.89 -1.65 -7.90
CA MET A 406 0.88 -0.72 -7.42
C MET A 406 1.09 -0.39 -5.94
N TRP A 407 1.24 -1.39 -5.09
CA TRP A 407 1.40 -1.25 -3.65
C TRP A 407 2.61 -0.39 -3.29
N VAL A 408 3.77 -0.65 -3.91
CA VAL A 408 4.98 0.16 -3.67
C VAL A 408 4.81 1.59 -4.18
N ASN A 409 4.10 1.79 -5.31
CA ASN A 409 3.79 3.16 -5.78
C ASN A 409 2.91 3.92 -4.77
N ILE A 410 1.92 3.27 -4.17
CA ILE A 410 1.09 3.87 -3.12
C ILE A 410 1.95 4.21 -1.90
N LEU A 411 2.74 3.25 -1.42
CA LEU A 411 3.61 3.42 -0.26
C LEU A 411 4.59 4.58 -0.46
N LEU A 412 5.30 4.59 -1.60
CA LEU A 412 6.27 5.62 -1.92
C LEU A 412 5.61 7.00 -2.10
N GLY A 413 4.43 7.04 -2.74
CA GLY A 413 3.64 8.27 -2.91
C GLY A 413 3.27 8.89 -1.57
N PHE A 414 2.67 8.13 -0.66
CA PHE A 414 2.26 8.64 0.66
C PHE A 414 3.44 8.93 1.58
N THR A 415 4.48 8.10 1.57
CA THR A 415 5.68 8.35 2.38
C THR A 415 6.35 9.66 1.98
N ASN A 416 6.47 9.94 0.67
CA ASN A 416 7.03 11.20 0.20
C ASN A 416 6.11 12.42 0.43
N LEU A 417 4.83 12.21 0.75
CA LEU A 417 3.90 13.28 1.14
C LEU A 417 3.90 13.56 2.64
N MET A 418 4.67 12.84 3.46
CA MET A 418 4.83 13.24 4.86
C MET A 418 5.38 14.66 4.97
N PRO A 419 4.76 15.57 5.78
CA PRO A 419 5.19 16.96 5.90
C PRO A 419 6.46 17.10 6.75
N MET A 420 7.50 16.34 6.40
CA MET A 420 8.82 16.35 7.05
C MET A 420 9.95 16.27 6.01
N VAL A 421 11.02 17.03 6.25
CA VAL A 421 12.26 16.94 5.44
C VAL A 421 12.98 15.61 5.80
N PRO A 422 13.51 14.84 4.83
CA PRO A 422 13.83 15.26 3.46
C PRO A 422 12.76 14.98 2.38
N PHE A 423 11.56 14.52 2.74
CA PHE A 423 10.52 14.16 1.78
C PHE A 423 9.95 15.38 1.04
N ASP A 424 9.35 15.16 -0.13
CA ASP A 424 8.72 16.20 -0.95
C ASP A 424 7.64 16.97 -0.19
N GLY A 425 6.84 16.26 0.62
CA GLY A 425 5.83 16.86 1.50
C GLY A 425 6.41 17.89 2.47
N GLY A 426 7.61 17.67 2.98
CA GLY A 426 8.31 18.66 3.84
C GLY A 426 8.66 19.94 3.07
N HIS A 427 9.11 19.83 1.83
CA HIS A 427 9.37 20.97 0.95
C HIS A 427 8.07 21.70 0.58
N MET A 428 7.02 20.95 0.25
CA MET A 428 5.69 21.50 -0.02
C MET A 428 5.12 22.21 1.20
N PHE A 429 5.20 21.61 2.40
CA PHE A 429 4.73 22.20 3.65
C PHE A 429 5.43 23.54 3.95
N LYS A 430 6.76 23.59 3.84
CA LYS A 430 7.53 24.83 4.00
C LYS A 430 7.04 25.94 3.08
N ASP A 431 6.89 25.63 1.79
CA ASP A 431 6.45 26.62 0.81
C ASP A 431 4.96 27.01 1.01
N MET A 432 4.12 26.10 1.52
CA MET A 432 2.73 26.37 1.89
C MET A 432 2.63 27.34 3.07
N VAL A 433 3.39 27.09 4.15
CA VAL A 433 3.46 28.00 5.31
C VAL A 433 3.94 29.39 4.87
N HIS A 434 4.97 29.44 4.04
CA HIS A 434 5.47 30.72 3.50
C HIS A 434 4.39 31.44 2.68
N ALA A 435 3.61 30.74 1.84
CA ALA A 435 2.55 31.33 1.04
C ALA A 435 1.42 31.88 1.94
N GLY A 436 1.04 31.13 2.98
CA GLY A 436 0.05 31.55 3.98
C GLY A 436 0.45 32.84 4.70
N LEU A 437 1.68 32.87 5.23
CA LEU A 437 2.23 34.05 5.91
C LEU A 437 2.37 35.27 4.98
N SER A 438 2.72 35.04 3.72
CA SER A 438 2.78 36.10 2.70
C SER A 438 1.41 36.70 2.39
N ARG A 439 0.35 35.85 2.32
CA ARG A 439 -1.04 36.31 2.15
C ARG A 439 -1.51 37.08 3.40
N LEU A 440 -1.19 36.58 4.59
CA LEU A 440 -1.51 37.26 5.85
C LEU A 440 -0.85 38.63 5.93
N ARG A 441 0.42 38.74 5.51
CA ARG A 441 1.13 40.03 5.39
C ARG A 441 0.43 40.99 4.41
N ALA A 442 0.03 40.45 3.25
CA ALA A 442 -0.66 41.30 2.24
C ALA A 442 -2.01 41.80 2.79
N LEU A 443 -2.75 40.95 3.51
CA LEU A 443 -4.00 41.32 4.19
C LEU A 443 -3.77 42.39 5.26
N GLY A 444 -2.76 42.19 6.14
CA GLY A 444 -2.40 43.12 7.19
C GLY A 444 -2.01 44.49 6.68
N ARG A 445 -1.27 44.53 5.56
CA ARG A 445 -0.96 45.82 4.86
C ARG A 445 -2.20 46.49 4.29
N LYS A 446 -3.10 45.71 3.69
CA LYS A 446 -4.37 46.23 3.13
C LYS A 446 -5.26 46.81 4.23
N LEU A 447 -5.32 46.16 5.37
CA LEU A 447 -6.10 46.59 6.53
C LEU A 447 -5.38 47.62 7.42
N LYS A 448 -4.10 47.93 7.14
CA LYS A 448 -3.21 48.81 7.92
C LYS A 448 -3.04 48.34 9.38
N LEU A 449 -3.15 47.05 9.65
CA LEU A 449 -3.07 46.46 11.01
C LEU A 449 -1.65 45.97 11.35
N TRP A 450 -0.96 45.31 10.40
CA TRP A 450 0.39 44.77 10.60
C TRP A 450 1.17 44.65 9.28
N ASN A 451 2.51 44.60 9.39
CA ASN A 451 3.40 44.36 8.25
C ASN A 451 4.63 43.58 8.69
N PHE A 452 4.66 42.31 8.39
CA PHE A 452 5.80 41.44 8.69
C PHE A 452 6.95 41.67 7.70
N HIS A 453 8.18 41.65 8.19
CA HIS A 453 9.35 41.71 7.31
C HIS A 453 9.47 40.42 6.46
N PRO A 454 9.84 40.50 5.16
CA PRO A 454 9.96 39.29 4.31
C PRO A 454 10.92 38.24 4.87
N LEU A 455 12.07 38.62 5.40
CA LEU A 455 13.05 37.71 6.00
C LEU A 455 12.48 36.96 7.21
N TRP A 456 11.59 37.59 7.97
CA TRP A 456 10.90 36.94 9.09
C TRP A 456 9.95 35.85 8.63
N ILE A 457 9.26 36.04 7.49
CA ILE A 457 8.41 35.03 6.88
C ILE A 457 9.24 33.83 6.44
N ASP A 458 10.40 34.05 5.80
CA ASP A 458 11.32 32.98 5.40
C ASP A 458 11.86 32.19 6.62
N GLN A 459 12.20 32.92 7.70
CA GLN A 459 12.71 32.31 8.93
C GLN A 459 11.65 31.46 9.63
N ILE A 460 10.42 31.98 9.76
CA ILE A 460 9.32 31.21 10.38
C ILE A 460 8.97 29.99 9.54
N SER A 461 8.90 30.12 8.22
CA SER A 461 8.60 28.98 7.35
C SER A 461 9.63 27.85 7.49
N ARG A 462 10.92 28.18 7.64
CA ARG A 462 11.98 27.22 7.93
C ARG A 462 11.82 26.59 9.31
N LYS A 463 11.58 27.41 10.34
CA LYS A 463 11.36 26.91 11.69
C LYS A 463 10.12 26.00 11.78
N ALA A 464 9.02 26.37 11.14
CA ALA A 464 7.80 25.57 11.08
C ALA A 464 8.04 24.20 10.41
N SER A 465 8.78 24.18 9.29
CA SER A 465 9.14 22.93 8.61
C SER A 465 10.05 22.03 9.48
N ASN A 466 11.03 22.61 10.16
CA ASN A 466 11.91 21.86 11.06
C ASN A 466 11.13 21.32 12.27
N PHE A 467 10.24 22.14 12.84
CA PHE A 467 9.40 21.71 13.97
C PHE A 467 8.42 20.59 13.55
N SER A 468 7.77 20.73 12.39
CA SER A 468 6.94 19.67 11.81
C SER A 468 7.73 18.37 11.62
N SER A 469 8.94 18.46 11.06
CA SER A 469 9.81 17.29 10.85
C SER A 469 10.18 16.61 12.16
N LEU A 470 10.57 17.37 13.17
CA LEU A 470 10.94 16.83 14.49
C LEU A 470 9.71 16.24 15.21
N GLY A 471 8.57 16.94 15.16
CA GLY A 471 7.33 16.49 15.77
C GLY A 471 6.82 15.19 15.16
N LEU A 472 6.82 15.09 13.82
CA LEU A 472 6.41 13.86 13.13
C LEU A 472 7.39 12.72 13.38
N LEU A 473 8.68 12.97 13.39
CA LEU A 473 9.68 11.95 13.74
C LEU A 473 9.44 11.44 15.17
N PHE A 474 9.18 12.33 16.12
CA PHE A 474 8.85 11.95 17.49
C PHE A 474 7.58 11.09 17.54
N MET A 475 6.50 11.50 16.84
CA MET A 475 5.25 10.73 16.78
C MET A 475 5.46 9.34 16.18
N LEU A 476 6.21 9.23 15.08
CA LEU A 476 6.53 7.95 14.46
C LEU A 476 7.33 7.05 15.40
N LEU A 477 8.38 7.59 16.04
CA LEU A 477 9.17 6.82 17.00
C LEU A 477 8.33 6.39 18.19
N PHE A 478 7.46 7.26 18.70
CA PHE A 478 6.54 6.92 19.79
C PHE A 478 5.60 5.77 19.39
N LEU A 479 4.95 5.83 18.21
CA LEU A 479 4.06 4.78 17.73
C LEU A 479 4.79 3.43 17.55
N ILE A 480 6.04 3.46 17.10
CA ILE A 480 6.86 2.25 16.95
C ILE A 480 7.26 1.68 18.31
N LEU A 481 7.59 2.51 19.27
CA LEU A 481 8.08 2.08 20.58
C LEU A 481 6.96 1.73 21.57
N MET A 482 5.76 2.27 21.35
CA MET A 482 4.62 2.08 22.25
C MET A 482 4.31 0.62 22.58
N PRO A 483 4.29 -0.34 21.64
CA PRO A 483 4.03 -1.75 21.94
C PRO A 483 5.12 -2.43 22.80
N TYR A 484 6.29 -1.81 22.97
CA TYR A 484 7.38 -2.32 23.81
C TYR A 484 7.34 -1.74 25.23
N LEU A 485 6.51 -0.73 25.49
CA LEU A 485 6.39 -0.05 26.78
C LEU A 485 5.23 -0.61 27.60
#